data_5ed3c2b7ebc8eae114f46bb1e4bb14ee
#
_entry.id   5ed3c2b7ebc8eae114f46bb1e4bb14ee
#
_cell.length_a   1.000
_cell.length_b   1.000
_cell.length_c   1.000
_cell.angle_alpha   90.00
_cell.angle_beta   90.00
_cell.angle_gamma   90.00
#
_symmetry.space_group_name_H-M   'P 1'
#
loop_
_entity.id
_entity.type
_entity.pdbx_description
1 polymer ?
#
loop_
_entity_poly.entity_id
_entity_poly.type
_entity_poly.pdbx_seq_one_letter_code
_entity_poly.pdbx_strand_id
1 'polypeptide(L)'
;MSLDRVTLVAADCLNPAAALLAIEFSRERCDFADAVLFTDRPVRTAVARVVAVSRFSSRADYSRFMLEGLADHVRSDFVLIVQWDGFVIDPHAWDERFMDYDYVGAPWWYQDGMNVGNGGFSLRSARLLRATRDARLTEVDPEDEMICRRHRPMFEARYGIRFAPEALARRFSFERILPGRSTFGFHGAFNVWRALDGRALGAWLSALTDSVLGGPDVLELAYDAWRGGRPDLALTVLREVVSRVEDCEGASRLLKKPNRTHSWRSKRQPSCTEELGDAWWRPDPIDDVQ
;
A
#
# COMPACT_ATOMS: atom_id res chain seq x y z
N MET A 1 -3.71 21.42 1.48
CA MET A 1 -3.37 21.39 2.92
C MET A 1 -1.86 21.31 3.04
N SER A 2 -1.23 22.06 3.97
CA SER A 2 0.23 22.03 4.13
C SER A 2 0.65 20.97 5.15
N LEU A 3 1.63 20.14 4.77
CA LEU A 3 2.30 19.13 5.58
C LEU A 3 3.82 19.34 5.50
N ASP A 4 4.26 20.54 5.85
CA ASP A 4 5.65 21.03 5.76
C ASP A 4 6.66 20.28 6.64
N ARG A 5 6.19 19.43 7.56
CA ARG A 5 6.99 18.55 8.41
C ARG A 5 7.04 17.10 7.91
N VAL A 6 6.41 16.81 6.76
CA VAL A 6 6.26 15.45 6.24
C VAL A 6 6.90 15.35 4.86
N THR A 7 7.81 14.40 4.67
CA THR A 7 8.29 14.00 3.34
C THR A 7 7.39 12.88 2.80
N LEU A 8 6.88 13.05 1.59
CA LEU A 8 6.14 12.01 0.88
C LEU A 8 7.13 11.06 0.20
N VAL A 9 6.97 9.76 0.41
CA VAL A 9 7.93 8.75 -0.06
C VAL A 9 7.21 7.60 -0.75
N ALA A 10 7.69 7.25 -1.94
CA ALA A 10 7.43 5.95 -2.56
C ALA A 10 8.76 5.25 -2.89
N ALA A 11 8.80 3.93 -2.78
CA ALA A 11 9.95 3.11 -3.15
C ALA A 11 9.46 1.93 -4.00
N ASP A 12 9.78 1.92 -5.30
CA ASP A 12 9.27 0.91 -6.21
C ASP A 12 10.23 0.67 -7.39
N CYS A 13 10.66 -0.57 -7.56
CA CYS A 13 11.47 -1.03 -8.69
C CYS A 13 10.66 -1.86 -9.71
N LEU A 14 9.40 -2.19 -9.38
CA LEU A 14 8.51 -2.98 -10.24
C LEU A 14 7.56 -2.09 -11.03
N ASN A 15 6.85 -1.19 -10.35
CA ASN A 15 5.86 -0.28 -10.92
C ASN A 15 6.17 1.20 -10.63
N PRO A 16 7.35 1.73 -10.93
CA PRO A 16 7.72 3.11 -10.56
C PRO A 16 6.80 4.16 -11.21
N ALA A 17 6.17 3.87 -12.34
CA ALA A 17 5.19 4.76 -12.97
C ALA A 17 3.91 4.86 -12.13
N ALA A 18 3.40 3.75 -11.62
CA ALA A 18 2.21 3.76 -10.77
C ALA A 18 2.50 4.33 -9.37
N ALA A 19 3.69 4.07 -8.82
CA ALA A 19 4.16 4.71 -7.58
C ALA A 19 4.29 6.24 -7.74
N LEU A 20 4.69 6.71 -8.92
CA LEU A 20 4.73 8.14 -9.24
C LEU A 20 3.32 8.75 -9.29
N LEU A 21 2.32 8.03 -9.84
CA LEU A 21 0.93 8.47 -9.81
C LEU A 21 0.40 8.56 -8.36
N ALA A 22 0.77 7.64 -7.48
CA ALA A 22 0.40 7.72 -6.06
C ALA A 22 0.98 8.97 -5.38
N ILE A 23 2.23 9.36 -5.71
CA ILE A 23 2.83 10.63 -5.30
C ILE A 23 2.03 11.80 -5.88
N GLU A 24 1.71 11.79 -7.16
CA GLU A 24 0.97 12.85 -7.86
C GLU A 24 -0.41 13.06 -7.24
N PHE A 25 -1.20 12.00 -7.08
CA PHE A 25 -2.51 12.05 -6.42
C PHE A 25 -2.44 12.59 -5.00
N SER A 26 -1.39 12.24 -4.25
CA SER A 26 -1.20 12.75 -2.89
C SER A 26 -0.83 14.24 -2.89
N ARG A 27 0.03 14.68 -3.82
CA ARG A 27 0.45 16.07 -3.95
C ARG A 27 -0.62 17.01 -4.51
N GLU A 28 -1.56 16.51 -5.31
CA GLU A 28 -2.75 17.28 -5.70
C GLU A 28 -3.62 17.70 -4.51
N ARG A 29 -3.50 16.99 -3.39
CA ARG A 29 -4.31 17.19 -2.17
C ARG A 29 -3.56 17.87 -1.05
N CYS A 30 -2.26 17.65 -0.97
CA CYS A 30 -1.41 18.15 0.13
C CYS A 30 -0.06 18.66 -0.39
N ASP A 31 0.43 19.73 0.23
CA ASP A 31 1.79 20.25 0.04
C ASP A 31 2.71 19.62 1.08
N PHE A 32 3.70 18.86 0.64
CA PHE A 32 4.67 18.18 1.50
C PHE A 32 6.02 18.93 1.52
N ALA A 33 6.82 18.72 2.59
CA ALA A 33 8.17 19.29 2.71
C ALA A 33 9.08 18.84 1.54
N ASP A 34 8.97 17.60 1.12
CA ASP A 34 9.65 17.01 -0.03
C ASP A 34 8.80 15.85 -0.56
N ALA A 35 9.02 15.44 -1.81
CA ALA A 35 8.44 14.23 -2.39
C ALA A 35 9.54 13.43 -3.09
N VAL A 36 9.69 12.16 -2.74
CA VAL A 36 10.81 11.32 -3.17
C VAL A 36 10.31 9.98 -3.71
N LEU A 37 10.78 9.65 -4.91
CA LEU A 37 10.65 8.32 -5.50
C LEU A 37 11.99 7.61 -5.47
N PHE A 38 12.07 6.46 -4.80
CA PHE A 38 13.22 5.55 -4.83
C PHE A 38 12.97 4.45 -5.85
N THR A 39 13.86 4.31 -6.83
CA THR A 39 13.73 3.31 -7.90
C THR A 39 15.09 3.00 -8.53
N ASP A 40 15.22 1.82 -9.15
CA ASP A 40 16.39 1.43 -9.93
C ASP A 40 16.33 1.92 -11.40
N ARG A 41 15.22 2.57 -11.79
CA ARG A 41 14.97 2.98 -13.17
C ARG A 41 15.10 4.49 -13.35
N PRO A 42 15.59 4.95 -14.51
CA PRO A 42 15.58 6.37 -14.83
C PRO A 42 14.13 6.84 -15.07
N VAL A 43 13.62 7.66 -14.16
CA VAL A 43 12.30 8.31 -14.26
C VAL A 43 12.53 9.82 -14.36
N ARG A 44 11.89 10.46 -15.36
CA ARG A 44 11.88 11.91 -15.49
C ARG A 44 10.54 12.46 -15.02
N THR A 45 10.55 13.28 -13.99
CA THR A 45 9.35 13.85 -13.39
C THR A 45 9.65 15.20 -12.76
N ALA A 46 8.63 16.05 -12.67
CA ALA A 46 8.65 17.30 -11.91
C ALA A 46 7.92 17.17 -10.54
N VAL A 47 7.24 16.03 -10.30
CA VAL A 47 6.41 15.87 -9.10
C VAL A 47 7.14 15.24 -7.91
N ALA A 48 8.33 14.68 -8.13
CA ALA A 48 9.14 14.08 -7.08
C ALA A 48 10.64 14.16 -7.41
N ARG A 49 11.46 14.21 -6.40
CA ARG A 49 12.90 13.96 -6.50
C ARG A 49 13.12 12.47 -6.66
N VAL A 50 13.77 12.05 -7.73
CA VAL A 50 14.09 10.63 -7.98
C VAL A 50 15.46 10.30 -7.40
N VAL A 51 15.51 9.27 -6.58
CA VAL A 51 16.74 8.74 -5.98
C VAL A 51 16.97 7.33 -6.48
N ALA A 52 18.12 7.11 -7.11
CA ALA A 52 18.51 5.79 -7.58
C ALA A 52 18.87 4.90 -6.39
N VAL A 53 18.31 3.71 -6.37
CA VAL A 53 18.60 2.65 -5.40
C VAL A 53 18.97 1.35 -6.11
N SER A 54 19.58 0.41 -5.39
CA SER A 54 19.71 -0.96 -5.89
C SER A 54 18.35 -1.57 -6.09
N ARG A 55 18.20 -2.37 -7.16
CA ARG A 55 16.94 -3.03 -7.46
C ARG A 55 16.46 -3.89 -6.28
N PHE A 56 15.23 -3.71 -5.89
CA PHE A 56 14.55 -4.64 -4.98
C PHE A 56 14.14 -5.88 -5.77
N SER A 57 14.88 -6.98 -5.57
CA SER A 57 14.64 -8.25 -6.24
C SER A 57 13.64 -9.12 -5.49
N SER A 58 13.36 -8.75 -4.25
CA SER A 58 12.44 -9.43 -3.34
C SER A 58 11.75 -8.42 -2.41
N ARG A 59 10.66 -8.87 -1.75
CA ARG A 59 10.03 -8.10 -0.68
C ARG A 59 11.01 -7.83 0.47
N ALA A 60 11.88 -8.78 0.77
CA ALA A 60 12.91 -8.62 1.81
C ALA A 60 13.91 -7.51 1.48
N ASP A 61 14.28 -7.30 0.20
CA ASP A 61 15.15 -6.18 -0.21
C ASP A 61 14.45 -4.84 0.01
N TYR A 62 13.17 -4.74 -0.36
CA TYR A 62 12.33 -3.57 -0.07
C TYR A 62 12.24 -3.32 1.43
N SER A 63 11.88 -4.34 2.21
CA SER A 63 11.76 -4.26 3.66
C SER A 63 13.05 -3.81 4.32
N ARG A 64 14.19 -4.34 3.89
CA ARG A 64 15.52 -3.91 4.37
C ARG A 64 15.79 -2.45 4.05
N PHE A 65 15.50 -2.00 2.83
CA PHE A 65 15.65 -0.59 2.47
C PHE A 65 14.78 0.31 3.35
N MET A 66 13.52 -0.06 3.60
CA MET A 66 12.60 0.71 4.43
C MET A 66 13.05 0.80 5.90
N LEU A 67 13.71 -0.24 6.41
CA LEU A 67 14.19 -0.31 7.81
C LEU A 67 15.57 0.35 8.00
N GLU A 68 16.48 0.18 7.04
CA GLU A 68 17.88 0.53 7.20
C GLU A 68 18.30 1.74 6.33
N GLY A 69 17.80 1.81 5.08
CA GLY A 69 18.25 2.79 4.09
C GLY A 69 17.48 4.10 4.09
N LEU A 70 16.17 4.05 4.33
CA LEU A 70 15.29 5.22 4.17
C LEU A 70 15.70 6.40 5.07
N ALA A 71 16.17 6.13 6.28
CA ALA A 71 16.56 7.15 7.27
C ALA A 71 17.60 8.16 6.73
N ASP A 72 18.48 7.75 5.83
CA ASP A 72 19.55 8.60 5.29
C ASP A 72 19.04 9.65 4.28
N HIS A 73 17.84 9.46 3.76
CA HIS A 73 17.24 10.29 2.73
C HIS A 73 16.16 11.25 3.24
N VAL A 74 15.76 11.13 4.51
CA VAL A 74 14.69 11.92 5.13
C VAL A 74 15.27 12.97 6.07
N ARG A 75 14.83 14.23 5.88
CA ARG A 75 15.24 15.37 6.70
C ARG A 75 14.09 16.00 7.49
N SER A 76 12.85 15.67 7.14
CA SER A 76 11.64 16.10 7.84
C SER A 76 11.42 15.29 9.13
N ASP A 77 10.52 15.75 9.98
CA ASP A 77 10.18 15.07 11.22
C ASP A 77 9.46 13.74 11.00
N PHE A 78 8.72 13.65 9.87
CA PHE A 78 7.93 12.50 9.48
C PHE A 78 8.11 12.14 8.01
N VAL A 79 7.81 10.89 7.69
CA VAL A 79 7.58 10.43 6.31
C VAL A 79 6.17 9.88 6.20
N LEU A 80 5.50 10.20 5.10
CA LEU A 80 4.32 9.49 4.64
C LEU A 80 4.76 8.51 3.55
N ILE A 81 4.68 7.22 3.86
CA ILE A 81 4.91 6.17 2.87
C ILE A 81 3.64 6.01 2.05
N VAL A 82 3.80 6.00 0.74
CA VAL A 82 2.76 5.64 -0.23
C VAL A 82 3.27 4.55 -1.14
N GLN A 83 2.38 3.70 -1.64
CA GLN A 83 2.66 2.69 -2.64
C GLN A 83 1.76 2.90 -3.85
N TRP A 84 2.04 2.18 -4.94
CA TRP A 84 1.27 2.27 -6.18
C TRP A 84 -0.23 2.07 -5.99
N ASP A 85 -0.64 1.40 -4.92
CA ASP A 85 -2.01 1.04 -4.54
C ASP A 85 -2.47 1.67 -3.21
N GLY A 86 -1.78 2.72 -2.74
CA GLY A 86 -2.14 3.47 -1.53
C GLY A 86 -1.67 4.91 -1.57
N PHE A 87 -2.60 5.87 -1.45
CA PHE A 87 -2.33 7.30 -1.54
C PHE A 87 -3.37 8.14 -0.77
N VAL A 88 -3.13 9.44 -0.64
CA VAL A 88 -4.05 10.38 0.01
C VAL A 88 -5.34 10.51 -0.80
N ILE A 89 -6.50 10.43 -0.11
CA ILE A 89 -7.82 10.58 -0.75
C ILE A 89 -8.62 11.76 -0.22
N ASP A 90 -8.52 12.07 1.07
CA ASP A 90 -9.25 13.18 1.67
C ASP A 90 -8.34 13.99 2.62
N PRO A 91 -7.84 15.17 2.21
CA PRO A 91 -7.00 16.00 3.05
C PRO A 91 -7.73 16.55 4.29
N HIS A 92 -9.08 16.63 4.26
CA HIS A 92 -9.88 17.10 5.41
C HIS A 92 -9.98 16.04 6.53
N ALA A 93 -9.65 14.79 6.24
CA ALA A 93 -9.57 13.74 7.25
C ALA A 93 -8.24 13.74 8.04
N TRP A 94 -7.28 14.60 7.66
CA TRP A 94 -6.05 14.77 8.44
C TRP A 94 -6.35 15.21 9.87
N ASP A 95 -5.62 14.66 10.81
CA ASP A 95 -5.68 15.01 12.23
C ASP A 95 -4.25 15.22 12.73
N GLU A 96 -3.95 16.41 13.27
CA GLU A 96 -2.62 16.75 13.77
C GLU A 96 -2.10 15.75 14.82
N ARG A 97 -3.00 15.08 15.52
CA ARG A 97 -2.66 14.01 16.47
C ARG A 97 -2.00 12.79 15.84
N PHE A 98 -2.04 12.63 14.53
CA PHE A 98 -1.25 11.59 13.85
C PHE A 98 0.25 11.78 14.13
N MET A 99 0.71 13.02 14.20
CA MET A 99 2.10 13.36 14.50
C MET A 99 2.47 13.25 16.00
N ASP A 100 1.52 12.91 16.89
CA ASP A 100 1.84 12.56 18.27
C ASP A 100 2.44 11.15 18.42
N TYR A 101 2.41 10.36 17.37
CA TYR A 101 2.86 8.97 17.35
C TYR A 101 3.99 8.76 16.34
N ASP A 102 4.81 7.74 16.57
CA ASP A 102 5.91 7.41 15.69
C ASP A 102 5.50 6.52 14.52
N TYR A 103 4.38 5.81 14.65
CA TYR A 103 3.80 4.98 13.62
C TYR A 103 2.27 5.09 13.62
N VAL A 104 1.73 5.39 12.44
CA VAL A 104 0.29 5.32 12.14
C VAL A 104 0.12 4.64 10.79
N GLY A 105 -0.73 3.63 10.73
CA GLY A 105 -1.13 2.92 9.51
C GLY A 105 -2.53 2.36 9.65
N ALA A 106 -3.04 1.63 8.66
CA ALA A 106 -4.35 1.04 8.72
C ALA A 106 -4.45 -0.03 9.84
N PRO A 107 -5.62 -0.18 10.48
CA PRO A 107 -5.81 -1.25 11.45
C PRO A 107 -5.83 -2.61 10.78
N TRP A 108 -5.22 -3.58 11.45
CA TRP A 108 -5.34 -5.00 11.19
C TRP A 108 -6.45 -5.64 12.05
N TRP A 109 -6.81 -6.87 11.77
CA TRP A 109 -7.86 -7.61 12.50
C TRP A 109 -7.39 -8.29 13.80
N TYR A 110 -6.13 -8.15 14.17
CA TYR A 110 -5.62 -8.67 15.43
C TYR A 110 -6.32 -8.04 16.63
N GLN A 111 -6.51 -8.85 17.71
CA GLN A 111 -7.21 -8.40 18.92
C GLN A 111 -6.29 -8.44 20.16
N ASP A 112 -5.00 -8.28 19.95
CA ASP A 112 -3.96 -8.39 20.98
C ASP A 112 -3.34 -7.02 21.39
N GLY A 113 -3.96 -5.93 20.98
CA GLY A 113 -3.46 -4.57 21.24
C GLY A 113 -2.35 -4.09 20.31
N MET A 114 -1.86 -4.93 19.38
CA MET A 114 -0.85 -4.60 18.38
C MET A 114 -1.45 -4.67 16.96
N ASN A 115 -2.64 -4.12 16.80
CA ASN A 115 -3.44 -4.20 15.59
C ASN A 115 -3.35 -2.96 14.68
N VAL A 116 -2.38 -2.07 14.88
CA VAL A 116 -2.11 -0.93 14.00
C VAL A 116 -0.79 -1.19 13.28
N GLY A 117 -0.85 -1.21 11.96
CA GLY A 117 0.30 -1.51 11.12
C GLY A 117 0.08 -1.06 9.69
N ASN A 118 0.28 -1.93 8.70
CA ASN A 118 0.16 -1.67 7.28
C ASN A 118 1.18 -0.66 6.73
N GLY A 119 2.26 -1.18 6.13
CA GLY A 119 3.39 -0.38 5.65
C GLY A 119 3.10 0.45 4.40
N GLY A 120 2.16 0.02 3.55
CA GLY A 120 1.94 0.59 2.22
C GLY A 120 1.30 1.98 2.20
N PHE A 121 0.57 2.34 3.26
CA PHE A 121 0.17 3.72 3.54
C PHE A 121 0.34 4.00 5.02
N SER A 122 1.49 4.57 5.40
CA SER A 122 1.85 4.77 6.80
C SER A 122 2.61 6.07 7.05
N LEU A 123 2.31 6.72 8.18
CA LEU A 123 3.08 7.86 8.70
C LEU A 123 4.09 7.35 9.71
N ARG A 124 5.36 7.66 9.51
CA ARG A 124 6.47 7.22 10.38
C ARG A 124 7.32 8.41 10.79
N SER A 125 7.69 8.50 12.07
CA SER A 125 8.59 9.55 12.55
C SER A 125 10.05 9.29 12.12
N ALA A 126 10.83 10.33 11.95
CA ALA A 126 12.27 10.24 11.76
C ALA A 126 12.96 9.54 12.94
N ARG A 127 12.37 9.61 14.15
CA ARG A 127 12.84 8.87 15.32
C ARG A 127 12.70 7.38 15.14
N LEU A 128 11.55 6.91 14.64
CA LEU A 128 11.34 5.50 14.30
C LEU A 128 12.32 5.03 13.24
N LEU A 129 12.50 5.79 12.14
CA LEU A 129 13.44 5.40 11.08
C LEU A 129 14.87 5.23 11.60
N ARG A 130 15.31 6.08 12.53
CA ARG A 130 16.61 5.90 13.19
C ARG A 130 16.64 4.67 14.09
N ALA A 131 15.56 4.43 14.85
CA ALA A 131 15.47 3.29 15.75
C ALA A 131 15.48 1.95 15.00
N THR A 132 14.82 1.84 13.84
CA THR A 132 14.84 0.62 13.03
C THR A 132 16.24 0.31 12.51
N ARG A 133 16.97 1.32 12.04
CA ARG A 133 18.36 1.18 11.58
C ARG A 133 19.30 0.76 12.72
N ASP A 134 19.18 1.40 13.88
CA ASP A 134 20.08 1.15 15.02
C ASP A 134 19.81 -0.19 15.70
N ALA A 135 18.58 -0.72 15.59
CA ALA A 135 18.18 -1.99 16.17
C ALA A 135 18.88 -3.20 15.52
N ARG A 136 19.35 -3.06 14.27
CA ARG A 136 20.03 -4.12 13.51
C ARG A 136 19.21 -5.41 13.53
N LEU A 137 17.97 -5.32 13.03
CA LEU A 137 17.04 -6.44 13.04
C LEU A 137 17.56 -7.58 12.17
N THR A 138 17.48 -8.80 12.69
CA THR A 138 17.87 -10.01 11.96
C THR A 138 16.78 -10.47 10.98
N GLU A 139 15.53 -10.30 11.38
CA GLU A 139 14.36 -10.50 10.53
C GLU A 139 13.83 -9.14 10.08
N VAL A 140 13.59 -8.97 8.80
CA VAL A 140 13.25 -7.66 8.22
C VAL A 140 11.95 -7.67 7.43
N ASP A 141 11.38 -8.83 7.11
CA ASP A 141 10.29 -8.97 6.16
C ASP A 141 9.08 -9.74 6.74
N PRO A 142 7.87 -9.20 6.59
CA PRO A 142 7.53 -7.85 6.08
C PRO A 142 7.87 -6.76 7.12
N GLU A 143 8.35 -5.59 6.65
CA GLU A 143 8.89 -4.55 7.53
C GLU A 143 7.86 -3.98 8.51
N ASP A 144 6.61 -3.87 8.09
CA ASP A 144 5.52 -3.36 8.92
C ASP A 144 5.16 -4.33 10.05
N GLU A 145 5.14 -5.65 9.79
CA GLU A 145 4.96 -6.66 10.82
C GLU A 145 6.14 -6.69 11.79
N MET A 146 7.38 -6.54 11.25
CA MET A 146 8.58 -6.45 12.10
C MET A 146 8.52 -5.26 13.05
N ILE A 147 8.13 -4.07 12.54
CA ILE A 147 8.01 -2.85 13.35
C ILE A 147 6.84 -2.94 14.32
N CYS A 148 5.64 -3.27 13.82
CA CYS A 148 4.39 -3.05 14.54
C CYS A 148 3.99 -4.20 15.44
N ARG A 149 4.63 -5.38 15.28
CA ARG A 149 4.31 -6.58 16.05
C ARG A 149 5.54 -7.25 16.63
N ARG A 150 6.40 -7.87 15.82
CA ARG A 150 7.49 -8.73 16.31
C ARG A 150 8.48 -8.00 17.20
N HIS A 151 8.90 -6.80 16.80
CA HIS A 151 9.88 -6.00 17.55
C HIS A 151 9.24 -4.81 18.28
N ARG A 152 7.92 -4.64 18.21
CA ARG A 152 7.21 -3.54 18.85
C ARG A 152 7.54 -3.39 20.34
N PRO A 153 7.52 -4.45 21.17
CA PRO A 153 7.87 -4.32 22.59
C PRO A 153 9.30 -3.77 22.83
N MET A 154 10.24 -4.16 21.96
CA MET A 154 11.61 -3.65 22.02
C MET A 154 11.66 -2.17 21.61
N PHE A 155 10.95 -1.76 20.55
CA PHE A 155 10.88 -0.36 20.13
C PHE A 155 10.24 0.53 21.20
N GLU A 156 9.16 0.07 21.82
CA GLU A 156 8.50 0.79 22.93
C GLU A 156 9.44 0.92 24.15
N ALA A 157 10.04 -0.17 24.60
CA ALA A 157 10.84 -0.20 25.84
C ALA A 157 12.21 0.50 25.67
N ARG A 158 12.91 0.28 24.55
CA ARG A 158 14.29 0.75 24.38
C ARG A 158 14.38 2.13 23.74
N TYR A 159 13.49 2.42 22.78
CA TYR A 159 13.53 3.63 21.97
C TYR A 159 12.39 4.61 22.30
N GLY A 160 11.45 4.21 23.14
CA GLY A 160 10.28 5.00 23.49
C GLY A 160 9.35 5.28 22.31
N ILE A 161 9.34 4.39 21.30
CA ILE A 161 8.50 4.53 20.13
C ILE A 161 7.03 4.37 20.52
N ARG A 162 6.18 5.24 19.97
CA ARG A 162 4.75 5.26 20.24
C ARG A 162 3.96 4.90 18.99
N PHE A 163 3.12 3.88 19.10
CA PHE A 163 2.21 3.47 18.04
C PHE A 163 0.83 4.08 18.27
N ALA A 164 0.18 4.53 17.21
CA ALA A 164 -1.15 5.12 17.30
C ALA A 164 -2.17 4.11 17.85
N PRO A 165 -3.13 4.56 18.67
CA PRO A 165 -4.25 3.71 19.07
C PRO A 165 -5.17 3.44 17.85
N GLU A 166 -5.84 2.30 17.83
CA GLU A 166 -6.70 1.89 16.74
C GLU A 166 -7.77 2.93 16.38
N ALA A 167 -8.37 3.57 17.37
CA ALA A 167 -9.39 4.60 17.14
C ALA A 167 -8.88 5.79 16.31
N LEU A 168 -7.59 6.13 16.43
CA LEU A 168 -6.94 7.16 15.63
C LEU A 168 -6.53 6.61 14.27
N ALA A 169 -5.96 5.40 14.23
CA ALA A 169 -5.56 4.71 12.99
C ALA A 169 -6.73 4.54 12.02
N ARG A 170 -7.94 4.23 12.50
CA ARG A 170 -9.19 4.15 11.71
C ARG A 170 -9.59 5.46 11.03
N ARG A 171 -9.03 6.59 11.45
CA ARG A 171 -9.22 7.90 10.80
C ARG A 171 -8.11 8.21 9.80
N PHE A 172 -6.96 7.58 9.98
CA PHE A 172 -5.81 7.77 9.11
C PHE A 172 -5.96 7.00 7.80
N SER A 173 -6.18 5.70 7.86
CA SER A 173 -6.31 4.87 6.65
C SER A 173 -7.10 3.60 6.89
N PHE A 174 -7.48 2.97 5.79
CA PHE A 174 -8.09 1.65 5.78
C PHE A 174 -7.43 0.75 4.72
N GLU A 175 -7.59 -0.54 4.90
CA GLU A 175 -7.23 -1.56 3.92
C GLU A 175 -8.35 -2.61 3.85
N ARG A 176 -8.27 -3.71 4.58
CA ARG A 176 -9.28 -4.78 4.64
C ARG A 176 -10.48 -4.43 5.53
N ILE A 177 -10.25 -3.60 6.54
CA ILE A 177 -11.31 -3.14 7.44
C ILE A 177 -11.86 -1.82 6.92
N LEU A 178 -13.03 -1.86 6.30
CA LEU A 178 -13.64 -0.65 5.73
C LEU A 178 -14.00 0.36 6.81
N PRO A 179 -13.75 1.65 6.58
CA PRO A 179 -14.05 2.70 7.53
C PRO A 179 -15.53 3.08 7.53
N GLY A 180 -16.05 3.53 8.68
CA GLY A 180 -17.39 4.10 8.79
C GLY A 180 -17.49 5.59 8.40
N ARG A 181 -16.36 6.21 8.02
CA ARG A 181 -16.24 7.63 7.62
C ARG A 181 -15.09 7.81 6.66
N SER A 182 -14.93 9.02 6.09
CA SER A 182 -13.75 9.37 5.30
C SER A 182 -12.45 9.23 6.11
N THR A 183 -11.40 8.76 5.45
CA THR A 183 -10.04 8.62 5.98
C THR A 183 -9.07 9.45 5.16
N PHE A 184 -7.91 9.79 5.74
CA PHE A 184 -6.88 10.54 5.03
C PHE A 184 -6.34 9.80 3.81
N GLY A 185 -6.16 8.50 3.91
CA GLY A 185 -5.74 7.65 2.81
C GLY A 185 -6.25 6.22 2.93
N PHE A 186 -5.73 5.35 2.09
CA PHE A 186 -6.04 3.92 2.07
C PHE A 186 -4.83 3.13 1.56
N HIS A 187 -4.91 1.81 1.64
CA HIS A 187 -4.00 0.87 1.00
C HIS A 187 -4.76 -0.29 0.35
N GLY A 188 -4.11 -0.93 -0.62
CA GLY A 188 -4.57 -2.13 -1.31
C GLY A 188 -5.28 -1.85 -2.63
N ALA A 189 -4.80 -2.49 -3.70
CA ALA A 189 -5.31 -2.32 -5.07
C ALA A 189 -6.82 -2.52 -5.18
N PHE A 190 -7.38 -3.47 -4.41
CA PHE A 190 -8.83 -3.75 -4.35
C PHE A 190 -9.66 -2.58 -3.84
N ASN A 191 -9.05 -1.54 -3.25
CA ASN A 191 -9.72 -0.32 -2.80
C ASN A 191 -9.64 0.84 -3.80
N VAL A 192 -8.79 0.78 -4.81
CA VAL A 192 -8.52 1.89 -5.76
C VAL A 192 -9.78 2.41 -6.43
N TRP A 193 -10.76 1.55 -6.72
CA TRP A 193 -12.04 1.94 -7.31
C TRP A 193 -12.89 2.89 -6.44
N ARG A 194 -12.59 2.95 -5.13
CA ARG A 194 -13.26 3.87 -4.18
C ARG A 194 -12.65 5.27 -4.24
N ALA A 195 -11.40 5.36 -4.70
CA ALA A 195 -10.59 6.58 -4.69
C ALA A 195 -10.51 7.26 -6.07
N LEU A 196 -10.61 6.50 -7.17
CA LEU A 196 -10.41 6.99 -8.52
C LEU A 196 -11.69 6.94 -9.34
N ASP A 197 -11.92 7.98 -10.14
CA ASP A 197 -12.92 7.96 -11.21
C ASP A 197 -12.43 7.10 -12.42
N GLY A 198 -13.29 6.90 -13.41
CA GLY A 198 -12.96 6.05 -14.55
C GLY A 198 -11.74 6.52 -15.35
N ARG A 199 -11.47 7.82 -15.44
CA ARG A 199 -10.31 8.38 -16.15
C ARG A 199 -9.01 8.15 -15.38
N ALA A 200 -9.02 8.49 -14.10
CA ALA A 200 -7.86 8.29 -13.23
C ALA A 200 -7.55 6.80 -13.02
N LEU A 201 -8.57 5.95 -12.92
CA LEU A 201 -8.42 4.50 -12.88
C LEU A 201 -7.76 3.98 -14.17
N GLY A 202 -8.19 4.45 -15.34
CA GLY A 202 -7.57 4.07 -16.62
C GLY A 202 -6.09 4.45 -16.69
N ALA A 203 -5.73 5.65 -16.24
CA ALA A 203 -4.33 6.10 -16.18
C ALA A 203 -3.50 5.23 -15.20
N TRP A 204 -4.07 4.91 -14.03
CA TRP A 204 -3.42 4.05 -13.04
C TRP A 204 -3.21 2.63 -13.59
N LEU A 205 -4.21 2.00 -14.21
CA LEU A 205 -4.09 0.68 -14.84
C LEU A 205 -3.01 0.66 -15.92
N SER A 206 -2.96 1.72 -16.77
CA SER A 206 -1.96 1.83 -17.83
C SER A 206 -0.53 1.97 -17.31
N ALA A 207 -0.35 2.44 -16.08
CA ALA A 207 0.95 2.58 -15.44
C ALA A 207 1.46 1.28 -14.79
N LEU A 208 0.59 0.26 -14.62
CA LEU A 208 0.97 -1.04 -14.07
C LEU A 208 1.77 -1.85 -15.10
N THR A 209 2.74 -2.63 -14.61
CA THR A 209 3.35 -3.70 -15.43
C THR A 209 2.34 -4.82 -15.67
N ASP A 210 2.49 -5.57 -16.77
CA ASP A 210 1.55 -6.64 -17.14
C ASP A 210 1.49 -7.74 -16.07
N SER A 211 2.62 -8.02 -15.39
CA SER A 211 2.67 -8.97 -14.29
C SER A 211 1.81 -8.57 -13.07
N VAL A 212 1.77 -7.28 -12.74
CA VAL A 212 0.92 -6.75 -11.65
C VAL A 212 -0.52 -6.61 -12.13
N LEU A 213 -0.73 -6.14 -13.35
CA LEU A 213 -2.05 -5.98 -13.94
C LEU A 213 -2.82 -7.32 -13.99
N GLY A 214 -2.13 -8.42 -14.32
CA GLY A 214 -2.71 -9.77 -14.31
C GLY A 214 -2.77 -10.43 -12.93
N GLY A 215 -2.27 -9.76 -11.91
CA GLY A 215 -2.20 -10.29 -10.55
C GLY A 215 -3.55 -10.37 -9.83
N PRO A 216 -3.60 -11.15 -8.73
CA PRO A 216 -4.84 -11.40 -7.99
C PRO A 216 -5.45 -10.13 -7.41
N ASP A 217 -4.65 -9.15 -6.99
CA ASP A 217 -5.12 -7.92 -6.36
C ASP A 217 -5.89 -7.02 -7.33
N VAL A 218 -5.48 -6.98 -8.61
CA VAL A 218 -6.20 -6.25 -9.67
C VAL A 218 -7.48 -6.97 -10.09
N LEU A 219 -7.49 -8.31 -10.06
CA LEU A 219 -8.72 -9.07 -10.28
C LEU A 219 -9.70 -8.90 -9.11
N GLU A 220 -9.20 -8.82 -7.88
CA GLU A 220 -10.00 -8.49 -6.70
C GLU A 220 -10.59 -7.07 -6.81
N LEU A 221 -9.80 -6.09 -7.29
CA LEU A 221 -10.30 -4.74 -7.59
C LEU A 221 -11.53 -4.77 -8.50
N ALA A 222 -11.49 -5.53 -9.60
CA ALA A 222 -12.64 -5.64 -10.50
C ALA A 222 -13.85 -6.27 -9.80
N TYR A 223 -13.64 -7.31 -9.01
CA TYR A 223 -14.68 -7.97 -8.24
C TYR A 223 -15.31 -7.05 -7.18
N ASP A 224 -14.49 -6.33 -6.42
CA ASP A 224 -14.96 -5.42 -5.37
C ASP A 224 -15.68 -4.19 -5.95
N ALA A 225 -15.21 -3.65 -7.06
CA ALA A 225 -15.90 -2.59 -7.78
C ALA A 225 -17.30 -3.06 -8.26
N TRP A 226 -17.38 -4.27 -8.82
CA TRP A 226 -18.65 -4.86 -9.21
C TRP A 226 -19.61 -5.00 -8.03
N ARG A 227 -19.15 -5.60 -6.93
CA ARG A 227 -19.96 -5.77 -5.70
C ARG A 227 -20.37 -4.45 -5.08
N GLY A 228 -19.51 -3.44 -5.19
CA GLY A 228 -19.76 -2.08 -4.71
C GLY A 228 -20.70 -1.24 -5.59
N GLY A 229 -21.31 -1.84 -6.63
CA GLY A 229 -22.25 -1.15 -7.51
C GLY A 229 -21.59 -0.29 -8.60
N ARG A 230 -20.30 -0.53 -8.90
CA ARG A 230 -19.55 0.14 -9.97
C ARG A 230 -19.14 -0.82 -11.08
N PRO A 231 -20.14 -1.42 -11.80
CA PRO A 231 -19.84 -2.33 -12.91
C PRO A 231 -19.08 -1.65 -14.05
N ASP A 232 -19.23 -0.34 -14.23
CA ASP A 232 -18.50 0.48 -15.17
C ASP A 232 -16.99 0.41 -14.92
N LEU A 233 -16.55 0.59 -13.66
CA LEU A 233 -15.14 0.50 -13.28
C LEU A 233 -14.63 -0.94 -13.34
N ALA A 234 -15.43 -1.91 -12.91
CA ALA A 234 -15.07 -3.33 -13.03
C ALA A 234 -14.79 -3.73 -14.49
N LEU A 235 -15.65 -3.30 -15.42
CA LEU A 235 -15.45 -3.54 -16.84
C LEU A 235 -14.21 -2.83 -17.41
N THR A 236 -13.90 -1.63 -16.92
CA THR A 236 -12.67 -0.92 -17.29
C THR A 236 -11.44 -1.73 -16.91
N VAL A 237 -11.37 -2.22 -15.66
CA VAL A 237 -10.28 -3.08 -15.18
C VAL A 237 -10.16 -4.35 -16.03
N LEU A 238 -11.26 -5.09 -16.21
CA LEU A 238 -11.24 -6.36 -16.93
C LEU A 238 -10.84 -6.20 -18.42
N ARG A 239 -11.26 -5.11 -19.07
CA ARG A 239 -10.86 -4.81 -20.44
C ARG A 239 -9.37 -4.56 -20.55
N GLU A 240 -8.80 -3.79 -19.63
CA GLU A 240 -7.36 -3.51 -19.61
C GLU A 240 -6.57 -4.79 -19.39
N VAL A 241 -6.97 -5.62 -18.40
CA VAL A 241 -6.34 -6.92 -18.16
C VAL A 241 -6.36 -7.80 -19.41
N VAL A 242 -7.52 -7.98 -20.04
CA VAL A 242 -7.65 -8.86 -21.22
C VAL A 242 -6.90 -8.32 -22.44
N SER A 243 -6.74 -6.99 -22.55
CA SER A 243 -6.03 -6.38 -23.68
C SER A 243 -4.51 -6.52 -23.60
N ARG A 244 -3.95 -6.69 -22.40
CA ARG A 244 -2.50 -6.66 -22.16
C ARG A 244 -1.91 -7.96 -21.62
N VAL A 245 -2.73 -8.75 -20.93
CA VAL A 245 -2.26 -9.98 -20.27
C VAL A 245 -2.70 -11.17 -21.07
N GLU A 246 -1.75 -11.84 -21.73
CA GLU A 246 -1.98 -13.10 -22.42
C GLU A 246 -2.40 -14.18 -21.41
N ASP A 247 -3.36 -15.05 -21.81
CA ASP A 247 -3.86 -16.17 -21.00
C ASP A 247 -4.50 -15.86 -19.64
N CYS A 248 -5.01 -14.64 -19.43
CA CYS A 248 -5.76 -14.33 -18.21
C CYS A 248 -7.16 -14.99 -18.24
N GLU A 249 -7.22 -16.31 -17.99
CA GLU A 249 -8.49 -17.08 -17.95
C GLU A 249 -9.49 -16.50 -16.92
N GLY A 250 -8.99 -15.97 -15.80
CA GLY A 250 -9.82 -15.39 -14.75
C GLY A 250 -10.63 -14.19 -15.24
N ALA A 251 -9.96 -13.23 -15.87
CA ALA A 251 -10.62 -12.04 -16.43
C ALA A 251 -11.57 -12.39 -17.58
N SER A 252 -11.16 -13.31 -18.47
CA SER A 252 -11.98 -13.78 -19.57
C SER A 252 -13.26 -14.50 -19.10
N ARG A 253 -13.21 -15.25 -18.02
CA ARG A 253 -14.37 -15.90 -17.40
C ARG A 253 -15.33 -14.90 -16.79
N LEU A 254 -14.83 -13.85 -16.12
CA LEU A 254 -15.65 -12.79 -15.53
C LEU A 254 -16.38 -11.98 -16.60
N LEU A 255 -15.72 -11.65 -17.71
CA LEU A 255 -16.34 -10.93 -18.82
C LEU A 255 -17.46 -11.73 -19.53
N LYS A 256 -17.32 -13.06 -19.62
CA LYS A 256 -18.30 -13.93 -20.28
C LYS A 256 -19.57 -14.23 -19.46
N LYS A 257 -19.55 -13.97 -18.12
CA LYS A 257 -20.68 -14.31 -17.22
C LYS A 257 -20.99 -13.17 -16.23
N PRO A 258 -21.40 -11.98 -16.68
CA PRO A 258 -21.63 -10.85 -15.79
C PRO A 258 -22.81 -11.03 -14.80
N ASN A 259 -23.67 -12.04 -14.97
CA ASN A 259 -24.95 -12.17 -14.25
C ASN A 259 -25.09 -13.40 -13.31
N ARG A 260 -24.01 -14.09 -12.96
CA ARG A 260 -24.10 -15.19 -12.00
C ARG A 260 -23.35 -14.86 -10.72
N THR A 261 -24.11 -14.65 -9.64
CA THR A 261 -23.63 -14.69 -8.26
C THR A 261 -23.03 -16.08 -7.99
N HIS A 262 -21.73 -16.22 -8.15
CA HIS A 262 -21.00 -17.40 -7.70
C HIS A 262 -20.09 -17.00 -6.54
N SER A 263 -20.30 -17.69 -5.41
CA SER A 263 -19.38 -17.63 -4.29
C SER A 263 -17.98 -18.06 -4.75
N TRP A 264 -17.08 -17.10 -4.83
CA TRP A 264 -15.65 -17.36 -4.93
C TRP A 264 -15.15 -17.76 -3.54
N ARG A 265 -15.38 -19.01 -3.16
CA ARG A 265 -14.56 -19.66 -2.16
C ARG A 265 -13.34 -20.20 -2.88
N SER A 266 -12.18 -19.82 -2.41
CA SER A 266 -10.87 -20.22 -2.92
C SER A 266 -10.81 -21.74 -3.13
N LYS A 267 -10.84 -22.20 -4.37
CA LYS A 267 -10.23 -23.48 -4.72
C LYS A 267 -8.90 -23.14 -5.36
N ARG A 268 -7.84 -23.47 -4.67
CA ARG A 268 -6.48 -23.46 -5.21
C ARG A 268 -6.46 -24.15 -6.56
N GLN A 269 -6.03 -23.44 -7.60
CA GLN A 269 -5.52 -24.09 -8.81
C GLN A 269 -4.17 -23.48 -9.17
N PRO A 270 -3.15 -24.32 -9.34
CA PRO A 270 -1.80 -23.90 -9.67
C PRO A 270 -1.68 -23.79 -11.18
N SER A 271 -1.38 -22.61 -11.72
CA SER A 271 -0.80 -22.52 -13.07
C SER A 271 -0.25 -21.15 -13.49
N CYS A 272 -0.26 -20.11 -12.66
CA CYS A 272 0.46 -18.86 -13.00
C CYS A 272 1.48 -18.42 -11.94
N THR A 273 1.91 -19.32 -11.05
CA THR A 273 2.70 -18.94 -9.87
C THR A 273 3.97 -19.74 -9.64
N GLU A 274 4.48 -20.49 -10.61
CA GLU A 274 5.73 -21.25 -10.38
C GLU A 274 7.03 -20.45 -10.63
N GLU A 275 6.97 -19.21 -11.13
CA GLU A 275 8.19 -18.39 -11.31
C GLU A 275 8.22 -17.06 -10.54
N LEU A 276 7.15 -16.71 -9.82
CA LEU A 276 7.15 -15.55 -8.93
C LEU A 276 6.94 -16.04 -7.50
N GLY A 277 8.05 -16.35 -6.84
CA GLY A 277 8.07 -16.74 -5.43
C GLY A 277 7.22 -15.78 -4.58
N ASP A 278 6.37 -16.35 -3.74
CA ASP A 278 5.58 -15.76 -2.64
C ASP A 278 5.48 -14.23 -2.64
N ALA A 279 4.87 -13.68 -3.67
CA ALA A 279 4.59 -12.26 -3.73
C ALA A 279 3.34 -11.96 -2.91
N TRP A 280 3.54 -11.29 -1.78
CA TRP A 280 2.56 -10.52 -1.02
C TRP A 280 1.52 -11.31 -0.24
N TRP A 281 1.85 -11.51 1.03
CA TRP A 281 1.04 -11.85 2.21
C TRP A 281 -0.43 -12.26 1.98
N ARG A 282 -0.78 -13.48 2.40
CA ARG A 282 -2.15 -13.94 2.63
C ARG A 282 -2.36 -14.14 4.13
N PRO A 283 -3.44 -13.61 4.72
CA PRO A 283 -3.85 -14.08 6.03
C PRO A 283 -4.31 -15.54 5.93
N ASP A 284 -3.97 -16.32 6.95
CA ASP A 284 -4.58 -17.63 7.14
C ASP A 284 -6.11 -17.49 7.23
N PRO A 285 -6.87 -18.44 6.68
CA PRO A 285 -8.32 -18.41 6.79
C PRO A 285 -8.72 -18.44 8.27
N ILE A 286 -9.62 -17.53 8.65
CA ILE A 286 -10.27 -17.57 9.95
C ILE A 286 -11.03 -18.89 9.99
N ASP A 287 -10.60 -19.83 10.86
CA ASP A 287 -11.42 -20.96 11.25
C ASP A 287 -12.67 -20.40 11.94
N ASP A 288 -13.83 -20.69 11.38
CA ASP A 288 -15.14 -20.43 12.00
C ASP A 288 -15.15 -21.12 13.39
N VAL A 289 -14.98 -20.34 14.44
CA VAL A 289 -15.33 -20.77 15.79
C VAL A 289 -16.80 -20.45 15.98
N GLN A 290 -17.55 -21.51 16.16
CA GLN A 290 -18.97 -21.55 16.52
C GLN A 290 -19.29 -20.73 17.77
#